data_567ec7544e0f3e3393bf83296c588407
#
_entry.id   567ec7544e0f3e3393bf83296c588407
#
_cell.length_a   1.000
_cell.length_b   1.000
_cell.length_c   1.000
_cell.angle_alpha   90.00
_cell.angle_beta   90.00
_cell.angle_gamma   90.00
#
_symmetry.space_group_name_H-M   'P 1'
#
loop_
_entity.id
_entity.type
_entity.pdbx_description
1 polymer ?
#
loop_
_entity_poly.entity_id
_entity_poly.type
_entity_poly.pdbx_seq_one_letter_code
_entity_poly.pdbx_strand_id
1 'polypeptide(L)'
;MGFVLFHFTLIVLLASVLTSAACLSAYLVSRKRVLLFAFLAFLFYFFDVAWVLQDELMYPGLDAQMTSAYLMVRSYASILAGAGFLVSFWLVVCTVLGEKSRALMAVPGVVFVVASAVVLIVFPEGNVQRFTFYTLRALLLFWMLGFAAYRYRTTDDSVERGRLRRHLRLYVALWVLGVLVVAEDVLFFLVVDPATLGIGPWAFTSERNYAENALMLVCMFVACRDAFRTLA
;
A
#
# COMPACT_ATOMS: atom_id res chain seq x y z
N MET A 1 -4.14 0.40 24.63
CA MET A 1 -4.22 0.11 23.18
C MET A 1 -2.93 0.44 22.44
N GLY A 2 -2.27 1.58 22.73
CA GLY A 2 -1.01 1.98 22.09
C GLY A 2 0.14 0.97 22.13
N PHE A 3 0.28 0.20 23.22
CA PHE A 3 1.38 -0.78 23.35
C PHE A 3 1.32 -1.89 22.28
N VAL A 4 0.15 -2.48 22.02
CA VAL A 4 -0.02 -3.56 21.04
C VAL A 4 0.24 -3.03 19.63
N LEU A 5 -0.29 -1.85 19.32
CA LEU A 5 -0.14 -1.21 18.02
C LEU A 5 1.32 -0.84 17.73
N PHE A 6 2.01 -0.27 18.72
CA PHE A 6 3.42 0.07 18.63
C PHE A 6 4.28 -1.17 18.28
N HIS A 7 4.09 -2.29 19.01
CA HIS A 7 4.84 -3.52 18.74
C HIS A 7 4.50 -4.12 17.39
N PHE A 8 3.22 -4.05 16.98
CA PHE A 8 2.80 -4.51 15.66
C PHE A 8 3.48 -3.70 14.55
N THR A 9 3.51 -2.37 14.67
CA THR A 9 4.20 -1.49 13.71
C THR A 9 5.68 -1.82 13.61
N LEU A 10 6.36 -2.04 14.75
CA LEU A 10 7.76 -2.48 14.77
C LEU A 10 7.97 -3.82 14.05
N ILE A 11 7.08 -4.80 14.25
CA ILE A 11 7.15 -6.08 13.56
C ILE A 11 6.99 -5.89 12.04
N VAL A 12 6.04 -5.07 11.62
CA VAL A 12 5.83 -4.77 10.19
C VAL A 12 7.06 -4.08 9.58
N LEU A 13 7.64 -3.11 10.27
CA LEU A 13 8.85 -2.41 9.83
C LEU A 13 10.03 -3.37 9.71
N LEU A 14 10.28 -4.19 10.73
CA LEU A 14 11.37 -5.17 10.74
C LEU A 14 11.18 -6.20 9.61
N ALA A 15 9.98 -6.74 9.45
CA ALA A 15 9.65 -7.68 8.39
C ALA A 15 9.88 -7.06 6.99
N SER A 16 9.51 -5.79 6.82
CA SER A 16 9.68 -5.08 5.55
C SER A 16 11.16 -4.87 5.21
N VAL A 17 11.98 -4.43 6.17
CA VAL A 17 13.43 -4.25 5.96
C VAL A 17 14.12 -5.56 5.65
N LEU A 18 13.88 -6.60 6.46
CA LEU A 18 14.51 -7.91 6.26
C LEU A 18 14.14 -8.52 4.91
N THR A 19 12.86 -8.42 4.53
CA THR A 19 12.41 -8.95 3.23
C THR A 19 12.94 -8.11 2.07
N SER A 20 13.01 -6.79 2.22
CA SER A 20 13.65 -5.90 1.24
C SER A 20 15.11 -6.30 1.00
N ALA A 21 15.89 -6.45 2.09
CA ALA A 21 17.29 -6.87 2.00
C ALA A 21 17.46 -8.26 1.34
N ALA A 22 16.59 -9.22 1.68
CA ALA A 22 16.59 -10.55 1.07
C ALA A 22 16.30 -10.50 -0.44
N CYS A 23 15.30 -9.68 -0.85
CA CYS A 23 14.96 -9.49 -2.25
C CYS A 23 16.12 -8.82 -3.02
N LEU A 24 16.78 -7.82 -2.44
CA LEU A 24 17.93 -7.18 -3.05
C LEU A 24 19.10 -8.16 -3.23
N SER A 25 19.42 -8.93 -2.19
CA SER A 25 20.49 -9.94 -2.24
C SER A 25 20.19 -10.98 -3.33
N ALA A 26 18.97 -11.49 -3.40
CA ALA A 26 18.54 -12.42 -4.42
C ALA A 26 18.56 -11.80 -5.83
N TYR A 27 18.21 -10.51 -5.96
CA TYR A 27 18.32 -9.79 -7.23
C TYR A 27 19.77 -9.64 -7.69
N LEU A 28 20.69 -9.32 -6.80
CA LEU A 28 22.11 -9.15 -7.16
C LEU A 28 22.72 -10.45 -7.70
N VAL A 29 22.27 -11.61 -7.23
CA VAL A 29 22.69 -12.92 -7.70
C VAL A 29 21.98 -13.32 -9.00
N SER A 30 20.64 -13.25 -9.01
CA SER A 30 19.82 -13.81 -10.10
C SER A 30 19.54 -12.86 -11.26
N ARG A 31 19.68 -11.54 -11.02
CA ARG A 31 19.36 -10.44 -11.94
C ARG A 31 17.90 -10.42 -12.44
N LYS A 32 16.99 -11.12 -11.76
CA LYS A 32 15.58 -11.19 -12.17
C LYS A 32 14.82 -9.95 -11.67
N ARG A 33 14.26 -9.20 -12.62
CA ARG A 33 13.61 -7.88 -12.37
C ARG A 33 12.49 -7.92 -11.32
N VAL A 34 11.76 -9.04 -11.22
CA VAL A 34 10.71 -9.19 -10.21
C VAL A 34 11.22 -9.03 -8.79
N LEU A 35 12.45 -9.46 -8.50
CA LEU A 35 13.08 -9.29 -7.19
C LEU A 35 13.49 -7.84 -6.92
N LEU A 36 13.88 -7.10 -7.96
CA LEU A 36 14.08 -5.65 -7.86
C LEU A 36 12.77 -4.93 -7.54
N PHE A 37 11.68 -5.29 -8.21
CA PHE A 37 10.37 -4.70 -7.92
C PHE A 37 9.90 -5.06 -6.51
N ALA A 38 10.11 -6.30 -6.06
CA ALA A 38 9.80 -6.72 -4.71
C ALA A 38 10.65 -5.97 -3.67
N PHE A 39 11.96 -5.81 -3.91
CA PHE A 39 12.83 -4.98 -3.08
C PHE A 39 12.28 -3.56 -2.93
N LEU A 40 11.96 -2.90 -4.05
CA LEU A 40 11.42 -1.53 -4.03
C LEU A 40 10.06 -1.46 -3.32
N ALA A 41 9.19 -2.45 -3.54
CA ALA A 41 7.90 -2.50 -2.88
C ALA A 41 8.04 -2.56 -1.34
N PHE A 42 8.87 -3.46 -0.81
CA PHE A 42 9.12 -3.56 0.63
C PHE A 42 9.87 -2.35 1.19
N LEU A 43 10.78 -1.76 0.44
CA LEU A 43 11.51 -0.57 0.84
C LEU A 43 10.58 0.65 0.96
N PHE A 44 9.76 0.92 -0.03
CA PHE A 44 8.80 2.01 0.02
C PHE A 44 7.71 1.76 1.07
N TYR A 45 7.28 0.51 1.24
CA TYR A 45 6.34 0.14 2.29
C TYR A 45 6.91 0.38 3.69
N PHE A 46 8.20 0.09 3.89
CA PHE A 46 8.89 0.45 5.13
C PHE A 46 8.78 1.96 5.41
N PHE A 47 9.06 2.81 4.43
CA PHE A 47 8.96 4.26 4.62
C PHE A 47 7.53 4.73 4.89
N ASP A 48 6.53 4.14 4.21
CA ASP A 48 5.11 4.47 4.44
C ASP A 48 4.67 4.13 5.88
N VAL A 49 5.04 2.95 6.38
CA VAL A 49 4.73 2.52 7.75
C VAL A 49 5.58 3.25 8.81
N ALA A 50 6.81 3.65 8.48
CA ALA A 50 7.68 4.38 9.40
C ALA A 50 7.09 5.74 9.80
N TRP A 51 6.33 6.39 8.93
CA TRP A 51 5.61 7.62 9.26
C TRP A 51 4.52 7.40 10.32
N VAL A 52 3.86 6.25 10.29
CA VAL A 52 2.85 5.89 11.32
C VAL A 52 3.53 5.77 12.69
N LEU A 53 4.70 5.10 12.75
CA LEU A 53 5.47 5.00 13.98
C LEU A 53 5.95 6.36 14.46
N GLN A 54 6.40 7.23 13.55
CA GLN A 54 6.83 8.58 13.89
C GLN A 54 5.68 9.42 14.43
N ASP A 55 4.48 9.34 13.84
CA ASP A 55 3.29 10.01 14.35
C ASP A 55 3.01 9.59 15.80
N GLU A 56 3.06 8.29 16.10
CA GLU A 56 2.83 7.77 17.45
C GLU A 56 3.89 8.21 18.48
N LEU A 57 5.14 8.35 18.05
CA LEU A 57 6.24 8.77 18.94
C LEU A 57 6.26 10.27 19.19
N MET A 58 5.97 11.07 18.16
CA MET A 58 6.07 12.53 18.23
C MET A 58 4.78 13.18 18.75
N TYR A 59 3.64 12.54 18.51
CA TYR A 59 2.31 13.06 18.84
C TYR A 59 1.46 12.00 19.54
N PRO A 60 1.89 11.55 20.73
CA PRO A 60 1.16 10.52 21.47
C PRO A 60 -0.16 11.09 22.00
N GLY A 61 -1.26 10.51 21.55
CA GLY A 61 -2.60 10.83 22.01
C GLY A 61 -3.47 11.55 21.00
N LEU A 62 -4.77 11.55 21.29
CA LEU A 62 -5.81 12.06 20.39
C LEU A 62 -5.79 13.60 20.28
N ASP A 63 -5.27 14.29 21.30
CA ASP A 63 -5.29 15.75 21.42
C ASP A 63 -3.99 16.42 20.93
N ALA A 64 -3.03 15.64 20.43
CA ALA A 64 -1.75 16.17 19.99
C ALA A 64 -1.93 16.99 18.70
N GLN A 65 -1.66 18.29 18.79
CA GLN A 65 -1.70 19.20 17.63
C GLN A 65 -0.40 19.11 16.85
N MET A 66 -0.48 18.58 15.63
CA MET A 66 0.65 18.58 14.71
C MET A 66 0.86 19.98 14.12
N THR A 67 2.13 20.38 14.01
CA THR A 67 2.46 21.66 13.36
C THR A 67 2.19 21.58 11.85
N SER A 68 1.83 22.72 11.23
CA SER A 68 1.59 22.79 9.78
C SER A 68 2.80 22.34 8.98
N ALA A 69 4.01 22.70 9.41
CA ALA A 69 5.25 22.26 8.76
C ALA A 69 5.43 20.74 8.81
N TYR A 70 5.14 20.11 9.95
CA TYR A 70 5.18 18.65 10.07
C TYR A 70 4.15 17.97 9.17
N LEU A 71 2.90 18.46 9.16
CA LEU A 71 1.82 17.92 8.33
C LEU A 71 2.16 17.99 6.84
N MET A 72 2.77 19.09 6.39
CA MET A 72 3.21 19.24 5.01
C MET A 72 4.26 18.17 4.66
N VAL A 73 5.36 18.09 5.41
CA VAL A 73 6.42 17.10 5.17
C VAL A 73 5.88 15.68 5.21
N ARG A 74 5.07 15.39 6.21
CA ARG A 74 4.44 14.07 6.41
C ARG A 74 3.53 13.69 5.24
N SER A 75 2.69 14.61 4.75
CA SER A 75 1.81 14.36 3.60
C SER A 75 2.60 14.05 2.33
N TYR A 76 3.60 14.87 1.99
CA TYR A 76 4.43 14.65 0.82
C TYR A 76 5.19 13.33 0.89
N ALA A 77 5.85 13.05 2.01
CA ALA A 77 6.64 11.84 2.17
C ALA A 77 5.78 10.57 2.16
N SER A 78 4.61 10.59 2.81
CA SER A 78 3.67 9.45 2.82
C SER A 78 3.09 9.18 1.43
N ILE A 79 2.69 10.22 0.68
CA ILE A 79 2.17 10.04 -0.68
C ILE A 79 3.26 9.51 -1.62
N LEU A 80 4.49 10.03 -1.51
CA LEU A 80 5.61 9.55 -2.33
C LEU A 80 5.98 8.10 -1.99
N ALA A 81 6.07 7.75 -0.70
CA ALA A 81 6.34 6.40 -0.26
C ALA A 81 5.21 5.44 -0.67
N GLY A 82 3.96 5.82 -0.43
CA GLY A 82 2.79 5.03 -0.82
C GLY A 82 2.67 4.84 -2.32
N ALA A 83 2.96 5.87 -3.13
CA ALA A 83 2.96 5.76 -4.59
C ALA A 83 4.08 4.84 -5.08
N GLY A 84 5.30 5.00 -4.56
CA GLY A 84 6.44 4.14 -4.88
C GLY A 84 6.17 2.67 -4.52
N PHE A 85 5.59 2.43 -3.36
CA PHE A 85 5.15 1.12 -2.90
C PHE A 85 4.12 0.50 -3.86
N LEU A 86 3.02 1.18 -4.14
CA LEU A 86 1.91 0.63 -4.92
C LEU A 86 2.31 0.34 -6.37
N VAL A 87 3.10 1.21 -7.00
CA VAL A 87 3.62 0.97 -8.35
C VAL A 87 4.57 -0.21 -8.37
N SER A 88 5.47 -0.30 -7.40
CA SER A 88 6.41 -1.43 -7.31
C SER A 88 5.68 -2.75 -7.06
N PHE A 89 4.66 -2.74 -6.20
CA PHE A 89 3.81 -3.90 -5.94
C PHE A 89 2.99 -4.30 -7.17
N TRP A 90 2.43 -3.34 -7.92
CA TRP A 90 1.77 -3.59 -9.20
C TRP A 90 2.70 -4.32 -10.19
N LEU A 91 3.96 -3.89 -10.30
CA LEU A 91 4.94 -4.54 -11.18
C LEU A 91 5.27 -5.98 -10.74
N VAL A 92 5.33 -6.24 -9.42
CA VAL A 92 5.43 -7.61 -8.89
C VAL A 92 4.23 -8.43 -9.29
N VAL A 93 3.01 -7.91 -9.08
CA VAL A 93 1.75 -8.60 -9.41
C VAL A 93 1.69 -8.93 -10.90
N CYS A 94 1.97 -7.99 -11.79
CA CYS A 94 2.02 -8.22 -13.23
C CYS A 94 2.98 -9.35 -13.59
N THR A 95 4.20 -9.32 -13.04
CA THR A 95 5.22 -10.32 -13.34
C THR A 95 4.83 -11.70 -12.81
N VAL A 96 4.31 -11.78 -11.58
CA VAL A 96 3.86 -13.03 -10.95
C VAL A 96 2.66 -13.63 -11.68
N LEU A 97 1.74 -12.79 -12.16
CA LEU A 97 0.57 -13.24 -12.93
C LEU A 97 0.88 -13.49 -14.42
N GLY A 98 2.16 -13.43 -14.81
CA GLY A 98 2.62 -13.79 -16.14
C GLY A 98 2.28 -12.76 -17.23
N GLU A 99 2.17 -11.46 -16.89
CA GLU A 99 1.99 -10.42 -17.89
C GLU A 99 3.30 -10.19 -18.68
N LYS A 100 3.17 -10.10 -19.99
CA LYS A 100 4.30 -9.88 -20.92
C LYS A 100 4.23 -8.50 -21.59
N SER A 101 3.07 -7.87 -21.62
CA SER A 101 2.88 -6.56 -22.24
C SER A 101 3.49 -5.46 -21.39
N ARG A 102 4.54 -4.81 -21.90
CA ARG A 102 5.16 -3.66 -21.24
C ARG A 102 4.19 -2.50 -21.05
N ALA A 103 3.27 -2.29 -22.00
CA ALA A 103 2.27 -1.24 -21.91
C ALA A 103 1.29 -1.49 -20.77
N LEU A 104 0.74 -2.71 -20.65
CA LEU A 104 -0.16 -3.08 -19.55
C LEU A 104 0.52 -2.99 -18.19
N MET A 105 1.82 -3.29 -18.11
CA MET A 105 2.58 -3.12 -16.87
C MET A 105 2.84 -1.65 -16.53
N ALA A 106 3.18 -0.82 -17.52
CA ALA A 106 3.62 0.56 -17.30
C ALA A 106 2.45 1.53 -17.16
N VAL A 107 1.41 1.43 -17.99
CA VAL A 107 0.36 2.45 -18.08
C VAL A 107 -0.36 2.69 -16.75
N PRO A 108 -0.85 1.67 -16.01
CA PRO A 108 -1.53 1.92 -14.74
C PRO A 108 -0.60 2.58 -13.71
N GLY A 109 0.66 2.15 -13.67
CA GLY A 109 1.67 2.73 -12.77
C GLY A 109 1.96 4.20 -13.10
N VAL A 110 2.16 4.53 -14.37
CA VAL A 110 2.40 5.92 -14.82
C VAL A 110 1.19 6.80 -14.53
N VAL A 111 -0.02 6.34 -14.87
CA VAL A 111 -1.26 7.07 -14.57
C VAL A 111 -1.40 7.33 -13.07
N PHE A 112 -1.11 6.33 -12.26
CA PHE A 112 -1.18 6.46 -10.79
C PHE A 112 -0.14 7.47 -10.26
N VAL A 113 1.11 7.44 -10.75
CA VAL A 113 2.16 8.40 -10.34
C VAL A 113 1.78 9.82 -10.74
N VAL A 114 1.31 10.02 -11.98
CA VAL A 114 0.88 11.34 -12.45
C VAL A 114 -0.30 11.85 -11.63
N ALA A 115 -1.31 11.02 -11.38
CA ALA A 115 -2.44 11.39 -10.54
C ALA A 115 -2.01 11.72 -9.11
N SER A 116 -1.09 10.95 -8.52
CA SER A 116 -0.54 11.24 -7.17
C SER A 116 0.23 12.57 -7.15
N ALA A 117 1.00 12.88 -8.19
CA ALA A 117 1.69 14.17 -8.33
C ALA A 117 0.68 15.33 -8.45
N VAL A 118 -0.40 15.14 -9.20
CA VAL A 118 -1.49 16.13 -9.28
C VAL A 118 -2.12 16.37 -7.92
N VAL A 119 -2.36 15.30 -7.13
CA VAL A 119 -2.88 15.43 -5.77
C VAL A 119 -1.96 16.28 -4.90
N LEU A 120 -0.64 16.05 -4.97
CA LEU A 120 0.34 16.84 -4.22
C LEU A 120 0.40 18.31 -4.59
N ILE A 121 0.16 18.63 -5.87
CA ILE A 121 0.31 20.01 -6.38
C ILE A 121 -1.00 20.81 -6.25
N VAL A 122 -2.14 20.16 -6.50
CA VAL A 122 -3.44 20.86 -6.67
C VAL A 122 -4.19 20.97 -5.34
N PHE A 123 -4.10 19.94 -4.49
CA PHE A 123 -4.84 19.93 -3.24
C PHE A 123 -3.97 20.46 -2.09
N PRO A 124 -4.52 21.35 -1.23
CA PRO A 124 -3.83 21.78 -0.04
C PRO A 124 -3.59 20.58 0.89
N GLU A 125 -2.51 20.64 1.66
CA GLU A 125 -2.21 19.63 2.66
C GLU A 125 -3.36 19.47 3.65
N GLY A 126 -3.62 18.20 4.04
CA GLY A 126 -4.66 17.85 4.99
C GLY A 126 -5.57 16.73 4.49
N ASN A 127 -6.78 16.72 5.04
CA ASN A 127 -7.72 15.61 4.84
C ASN A 127 -8.14 15.41 3.38
N VAL A 128 -8.35 16.51 2.63
CA VAL A 128 -8.79 16.42 1.22
C VAL A 128 -7.70 15.79 0.35
N GLN A 129 -6.44 16.23 0.52
CA GLN A 129 -5.29 15.67 -0.20
C GLN A 129 -5.15 14.17 0.11
N ARG A 130 -5.21 13.82 1.39
CA ARG A 130 -5.11 12.45 1.87
C ARG A 130 -6.25 11.58 1.35
N PHE A 131 -7.51 12.02 1.50
CA PHE A 131 -8.69 11.32 0.99
C PHE A 131 -8.57 11.06 -0.52
N THR A 132 -8.18 12.07 -1.29
CA THR A 132 -8.00 11.93 -2.74
C THR A 132 -6.92 10.89 -3.06
N PHE A 133 -5.80 10.87 -2.33
CA PHE A 133 -4.76 9.86 -2.51
C PHE A 133 -5.23 8.45 -2.17
N TYR A 134 -5.96 8.26 -1.06
CA TYR A 134 -6.53 6.94 -0.71
C TYR A 134 -7.57 6.46 -1.73
N THR A 135 -8.33 7.37 -2.31
CA THR A 135 -9.25 7.04 -3.40
C THR A 135 -8.49 6.55 -4.64
N LEU A 136 -7.42 7.22 -5.04
CA LEU A 136 -6.54 6.76 -6.12
C LEU A 136 -5.92 5.40 -5.82
N ARG A 137 -5.49 5.17 -4.58
CA ARG A 137 -4.99 3.87 -4.11
C ARG A 137 -6.06 2.78 -4.28
N ALA A 138 -7.29 3.02 -3.84
CA ALA A 138 -8.39 2.07 -3.99
C ALA A 138 -8.69 1.76 -5.48
N LEU A 139 -8.60 2.75 -6.37
CA LEU A 139 -8.76 2.54 -7.82
C LEU A 139 -7.64 1.67 -8.39
N LEU A 140 -6.38 1.87 -7.99
CA LEU A 140 -5.28 1.00 -8.43
C LEU A 140 -5.44 -0.43 -7.91
N LEU A 141 -5.85 -0.60 -6.65
CA LEU A 141 -6.15 -1.93 -6.08
C LEU A 141 -7.31 -2.61 -6.81
N PHE A 142 -8.33 -1.86 -7.21
CA PHE A 142 -9.41 -2.37 -8.06
C PHE A 142 -8.91 -2.82 -9.43
N TRP A 143 -8.00 -2.06 -10.04
CA TRP A 143 -7.35 -2.45 -11.28
C TRP A 143 -6.56 -3.75 -11.13
N MET A 144 -5.80 -3.90 -10.04
CA MET A 144 -5.06 -5.12 -9.73
C MET A 144 -6.00 -6.33 -9.57
N LEU A 145 -7.13 -6.13 -8.90
CA LEU A 145 -8.18 -7.15 -8.75
C LEU A 145 -8.77 -7.55 -10.11
N GLY A 146 -9.13 -6.57 -10.95
CA GLY A 146 -9.64 -6.80 -12.30
C GLY A 146 -8.66 -7.58 -13.18
N PHE A 147 -7.37 -7.22 -13.10
CA PHE A 147 -6.31 -7.92 -13.81
C PHE A 147 -6.15 -9.38 -13.33
N ALA A 148 -6.15 -9.61 -12.02
CA ALA A 148 -6.10 -10.97 -11.46
C ALA A 148 -7.33 -11.81 -11.84
N ALA A 149 -8.52 -11.20 -11.87
CA ALA A 149 -9.76 -11.86 -12.30
C ALA A 149 -9.71 -12.22 -13.80
N TYR A 150 -9.21 -11.33 -14.64
CA TYR A 150 -9.01 -11.57 -16.06
C TYR A 150 -8.05 -12.76 -16.27
N ARG A 151 -6.89 -12.75 -15.62
CA ARG A 151 -5.91 -13.84 -15.71
C ARG A 151 -6.50 -15.18 -15.23
N TYR A 152 -7.25 -15.17 -14.12
CA TYR A 152 -7.92 -16.37 -13.61
C TYR A 152 -8.92 -16.97 -14.61
N ARG A 153 -9.66 -16.13 -15.34
CA ARG A 153 -10.65 -16.58 -16.34
C ARG A 153 -10.01 -17.10 -17.61
N THR A 154 -8.86 -16.55 -18.00
CA THR A 154 -8.19 -16.88 -19.27
C THR A 154 -7.13 -18.00 -19.15
N THR A 155 -6.90 -18.52 -17.94
CA THR A 155 -5.93 -19.58 -17.70
C THR A 155 -6.60 -20.95 -17.70
N ASP A 156 -6.14 -21.86 -18.53
CA ASP A 156 -6.68 -23.23 -18.66
C ASP A 156 -5.98 -24.23 -17.72
N ASP A 157 -4.71 -23.98 -17.36
CA ASP A 157 -3.94 -24.82 -16.45
C ASP A 157 -4.54 -24.82 -15.03
N SER A 158 -4.88 -26.00 -14.52
CA SER A 158 -5.51 -26.18 -13.21
C SER A 158 -4.61 -25.78 -12.04
N VAL A 159 -3.31 -26.02 -12.13
CA VAL A 159 -2.32 -25.67 -11.09
C VAL A 159 -2.17 -24.15 -11.03
N GLU A 160 -1.98 -23.53 -12.20
CA GLU A 160 -1.88 -22.08 -12.33
C GLU A 160 -3.18 -21.40 -11.87
N ARG A 161 -4.34 -21.94 -12.24
CA ARG A 161 -5.65 -21.44 -11.80
C ARG A 161 -5.81 -21.50 -10.28
N GLY A 162 -5.27 -22.54 -9.62
CA GLY A 162 -5.24 -22.64 -8.16
C GLY A 162 -4.41 -21.51 -7.51
N ARG A 163 -3.26 -21.17 -8.10
CA ARG A 163 -2.41 -20.05 -7.69
C ARG A 163 -3.13 -18.71 -7.86
N LEU A 164 -3.69 -18.47 -9.04
CA LEU A 164 -4.43 -17.26 -9.37
C LEU A 164 -5.66 -17.05 -8.47
N ARG A 165 -6.38 -18.13 -8.11
CA ARG A 165 -7.51 -18.07 -7.17
C ARG A 165 -7.09 -17.54 -5.80
N ARG A 166 -5.91 -17.95 -5.28
CA ARG A 166 -5.36 -17.45 -4.01
C ARG A 166 -5.09 -15.96 -4.08
N HIS A 167 -4.40 -15.48 -5.12
CA HIS A 167 -4.15 -14.06 -5.34
C HIS A 167 -5.46 -13.27 -5.46
N LEU A 168 -6.41 -13.78 -6.23
CA LEU A 168 -7.72 -13.14 -6.42
C LEU A 168 -8.44 -12.96 -5.08
N ARG A 169 -8.49 -13.98 -4.21
CA ARG A 169 -9.12 -13.88 -2.89
C ARG A 169 -8.45 -12.83 -2.00
N LEU A 170 -7.12 -12.79 -2.00
CA LEU A 170 -6.36 -11.80 -1.24
C LEU A 170 -6.62 -10.37 -1.76
N TYR A 171 -6.64 -10.17 -3.07
CA TYR A 171 -6.88 -8.85 -3.65
C TYR A 171 -8.34 -8.40 -3.49
N VAL A 172 -9.33 -9.31 -3.49
CA VAL A 172 -10.71 -8.99 -3.11
C VAL A 172 -10.76 -8.48 -1.67
N ALA A 173 -10.16 -9.22 -0.74
CA ALA A 173 -10.14 -8.83 0.66
C ALA A 173 -9.43 -7.47 0.85
N LEU A 174 -8.29 -7.28 0.20
CA LEU A 174 -7.53 -6.03 0.27
C LEU A 174 -8.31 -4.84 -0.31
N TRP A 175 -8.97 -5.05 -1.45
CA TRP A 175 -9.80 -4.01 -2.08
C TRP A 175 -11.01 -3.64 -1.22
N VAL A 176 -11.73 -4.63 -0.68
CA VAL A 176 -12.86 -4.40 0.22
C VAL A 176 -12.42 -3.59 1.44
N LEU A 177 -11.29 -3.96 2.05
CA LEU A 177 -10.76 -3.23 3.21
C LEU A 177 -10.33 -1.81 2.83
N GLY A 178 -9.67 -1.62 1.68
CA GLY A 178 -9.32 -0.29 1.16
C GLY A 178 -10.54 0.59 0.89
N VAL A 179 -11.64 0.03 0.35
CA VAL A 179 -12.90 0.76 0.16
C VAL A 179 -13.53 1.15 1.49
N LEU A 180 -13.49 0.26 2.49
CA LEU A 180 -14.00 0.56 3.83
C LEU A 180 -13.22 1.69 4.48
N VAL A 181 -11.90 1.72 4.35
CA VAL A 181 -11.05 2.82 4.85
C VAL A 181 -11.43 4.14 4.18
N VAL A 182 -11.59 4.14 2.84
CA VAL A 182 -12.02 5.34 2.11
C VAL A 182 -13.42 5.79 2.51
N ALA A 183 -14.38 4.87 2.60
CA ALA A 183 -15.76 5.19 3.00
C ALA A 183 -15.81 5.81 4.39
N GLU A 184 -14.98 5.35 5.29
CA GLU A 184 -14.88 5.84 6.64
C GLU A 184 -14.22 7.22 6.71
N ASP A 185 -13.14 7.46 5.94
CA ASP A 185 -12.54 8.78 5.78
C ASP A 185 -13.58 9.80 5.23
N VAL A 186 -14.41 9.38 4.25
CA VAL A 186 -15.52 10.21 3.74
C VAL A 186 -16.51 10.53 4.85
N LEU A 187 -16.96 9.51 5.58
CA LEU A 187 -17.96 9.70 6.63
C LEU A 187 -17.46 10.65 7.72
N PHE A 188 -16.26 10.45 8.22
CA PHE A 188 -15.73 11.22 9.34
C PHE A 188 -15.22 12.61 8.97
N PHE A 189 -14.63 12.79 7.78
CA PHE A 189 -14.03 14.07 7.42
C PHE A 189 -14.88 14.97 6.52
N LEU A 190 -15.87 14.41 5.84
CA LEU A 190 -16.76 15.20 4.97
C LEU A 190 -18.20 15.31 5.49
N VAL A 191 -18.66 14.34 6.27
CA VAL A 191 -20.05 14.30 6.77
C VAL A 191 -20.13 14.66 8.25
N VAL A 192 -19.21 14.13 9.06
CA VAL A 192 -19.15 14.40 10.51
C VAL A 192 -17.90 15.24 10.74
N ASP A 193 -18.08 16.51 11.16
CA ASP A 193 -16.95 17.34 11.55
C ASP A 193 -16.25 16.73 12.77
N PRO A 194 -15.00 16.27 12.68
CA PRO A 194 -14.27 15.65 13.78
C PRO A 194 -14.15 16.58 14.99
N ALA A 195 -14.11 17.89 14.77
CA ALA A 195 -14.06 18.89 15.84
C ALA A 195 -15.28 18.83 16.76
N THR A 196 -16.46 18.46 16.22
CA THR A 196 -17.68 18.31 17.02
C THR A 196 -17.64 17.10 17.96
N LEU A 197 -16.77 16.13 17.68
CA LEU A 197 -16.57 14.94 18.49
C LEU A 197 -15.39 15.06 19.46
N GLY A 198 -14.70 16.21 19.49
CA GLY A 198 -13.49 16.40 20.29
C GLY A 198 -12.32 15.51 19.84
N ILE A 199 -12.34 15.03 18.60
CA ILE A 199 -11.36 14.10 18.05
C ILE A 199 -10.48 14.88 17.07
N GLY A 200 -9.16 14.82 17.28
CA GLY A 200 -8.22 15.42 16.34
C GLY A 200 -8.32 14.75 14.95
N PRO A 201 -8.08 15.51 13.87
CA PRO A 201 -8.28 15.03 12.49
C PRO A 201 -7.44 13.78 12.11
N TRP A 202 -6.48 13.42 12.92
CA TRP A 202 -5.56 12.28 12.69
C TRP A 202 -5.82 11.06 13.58
N ALA A 203 -6.68 11.18 14.59
CA ALA A 203 -6.91 10.13 15.57
C ALA A 203 -7.53 8.86 15.01
N PHE A 204 -8.34 8.99 13.95
CA PHE A 204 -9.04 7.85 13.33
C PHE A 204 -8.16 7.00 12.40
N THR A 205 -6.96 7.44 12.07
CA THR A 205 -6.21 6.86 10.97
C THR A 205 -5.27 5.75 11.35
N SER A 206 -4.86 5.67 12.61
CA SER A 206 -3.86 4.70 13.05
C SER A 206 -4.42 3.29 13.17
N GLU A 207 -5.51 3.09 13.89
CA GLU A 207 -5.98 1.75 14.26
C GLU A 207 -6.50 0.92 13.08
N ARG A 208 -7.11 1.53 12.08
CA ARG A 208 -7.70 0.87 10.91
C ARG A 208 -6.70 0.57 9.83
N ASN A 209 -5.71 1.42 9.68
CA ASN A 209 -4.58 1.17 8.80
C ASN A 209 -3.82 -0.10 9.18
N TYR A 210 -3.89 -0.57 10.45
CA TYR A 210 -3.19 -1.79 10.85
C TYR A 210 -3.74 -3.05 10.17
N ALA A 211 -5.06 -3.21 10.11
CA ALA A 211 -5.66 -4.36 9.44
C ALA A 211 -5.34 -4.36 7.94
N GLU A 212 -5.43 -3.18 7.30
CA GLU A 212 -5.07 -3.02 5.90
C GLU A 212 -3.57 -3.27 5.68
N ASN A 213 -2.71 -2.72 6.52
CA ASN A 213 -1.27 -2.92 6.44
C ASN A 213 -0.87 -4.38 6.68
N ALA A 214 -1.50 -5.07 7.63
CA ALA A 214 -1.28 -6.49 7.83
C ALA A 214 -1.66 -7.32 6.60
N LEU A 215 -2.85 -7.06 6.03
CA LEU A 215 -3.30 -7.76 4.84
C LEU A 215 -2.44 -7.43 3.61
N MET A 216 -2.02 -6.16 3.47
CA MET A 216 -1.10 -5.74 2.42
C MET A 216 0.23 -6.50 2.52
N LEU A 217 0.79 -6.59 3.73
CA LEU A 217 2.03 -7.34 3.97
C LEU A 217 1.86 -8.82 3.59
N VAL A 218 0.74 -9.45 3.94
CA VAL A 218 0.42 -10.82 3.53
C VAL A 218 0.35 -10.96 2.01
N CYS A 219 -0.31 -10.02 1.32
CA CYS A 219 -0.39 -10.01 -0.15
C CYS A 219 1.01 -9.91 -0.78
N MET A 220 1.86 -9.04 -0.25
CA MET A 220 3.24 -8.86 -0.71
C MET A 220 4.08 -10.12 -0.48
N PHE A 221 3.99 -10.76 0.70
CA PHE A 221 4.72 -12.00 0.98
C PHE A 221 4.27 -13.15 0.07
N VAL A 222 2.97 -13.28 -0.18
CA VAL A 222 2.46 -14.31 -1.10
C VAL A 222 2.95 -14.06 -2.52
N ALA A 223 2.91 -12.82 -3.00
CA ALA A 223 3.43 -12.45 -4.32
C ALA A 223 4.95 -12.68 -4.42
N CYS A 224 5.71 -12.28 -3.42
CA CYS A 224 7.14 -12.48 -3.33
C CYS A 224 7.52 -13.98 -3.32
N ARG A 225 6.85 -14.78 -2.49
CA ARG A 225 7.04 -16.24 -2.47
C ARG A 225 6.78 -16.88 -3.84
N ASP A 226 5.71 -16.47 -4.50
CA ASP A 226 5.38 -17.01 -5.82
C ASP A 226 6.39 -16.51 -6.88
N ALA A 227 6.92 -15.28 -6.74
CA ALA A 227 8.04 -14.81 -7.53
C ALA A 227 9.32 -15.65 -7.34
N PHE A 228 9.67 -16.01 -6.10
CA PHE A 228 10.80 -16.89 -5.81
C PHE A 228 10.60 -18.31 -6.40
N ARG A 229 9.40 -18.88 -6.35
CA ARG A 229 9.09 -20.18 -6.90
C ARG A 229 9.20 -20.25 -8.43
N THR A 230 8.96 -19.16 -9.13
CA THR A 230 9.19 -19.07 -10.58
C THR A 230 10.66 -18.99 -10.93
N LEU A 231 11.56 -18.95 -9.94
CA LEU A 231 13.00 -18.88 -10.07
C LEU A 231 13.69 -20.26 -9.92
N ALA A 232 13.03 -21.18 -9.22
CA ALA A 232 13.44 -22.56 -9.06
C ALA A 232 12.93 -23.44 -10.21
#